data_177b04069003013d1c57645415a3f5ea
#
_entry.id   177b04069003013d1c57645415a3f5ea
#
_cell.length_a   1.000
_cell.length_b   1.000
_cell.length_c   1.000
_cell.angle_alpha   90.00
_cell.angle_beta   90.00
_cell.angle_gamma   90.00
#
_symmetry.space_group_name_H-M   'P 1'
#
loop_
_entity.id
_entity.type
_entity.pdbx_description
1 polymer ?
#
loop_
_entity_poly.entity_id
_entity_poly.type
_entity_poly.pdbx_seq_one_letter_code
_entity_poly.pdbx_strand_id
1 'polypeptide(L)'
;MNAGRNWAKGPQPRGGEQMEGLDLESVIERARAHDAEALAEIYRRYFRRVLGLCRYMLDSQESAEDATSEVFLKLQRSIASYDGSIPFLRWLLRVTGNQCIDMMRRQRRGQRVIVEGEDETPVVEAPSAEPSPLGAVMSKEARAQVRDAIARLPVKYRVPLMLRYYSELSYGEIAQQLDVETNYVAALLFRAKQELRRKLAYGSM
;
A
#
# COMPACT_ATOMS: atom_id res chain seq x y z
N MET A 1 -11.77 29.49 -12.74
CA MET A 1 -10.37 29.66 -13.17
C MET A 1 -9.62 28.37 -12.82
N ASN A 2 -9.20 27.67 -13.87
CA ASN A 2 -8.86 26.24 -13.84
C ASN A 2 -7.32 26.10 -13.78
N ALA A 3 -6.74 26.08 -12.58
CA ALA A 3 -5.30 25.91 -12.35
C ALA A 3 -4.98 24.54 -11.73
N GLY A 4 -5.55 23.50 -12.28
CA GLY A 4 -5.26 22.16 -11.83
C GLY A 4 -5.24 21.22 -13.01
N ARG A 5 -4.10 20.58 -13.25
CA ARG A 5 -3.91 19.37 -14.08
C ARG A 5 -2.80 19.43 -15.12
N ASN A 6 -1.61 19.85 -14.70
CA ASN A 6 -0.47 19.66 -15.59
C ASN A 6 0.72 18.90 -14.93
N TRP A 7 0.48 18.17 -13.85
CA TRP A 7 1.52 17.35 -13.19
C TRP A 7 1.53 15.89 -13.71
N ALA A 8 0.51 15.45 -14.45
CA ALA A 8 0.48 14.13 -15.10
C ALA A 8 1.60 13.96 -16.16
N LYS A 9 2.19 15.07 -16.58
CA LYS A 9 3.49 15.11 -17.25
C LYS A 9 4.47 15.64 -16.21
N GLY A 10 4.94 14.77 -15.30
CA GLY A 10 5.98 15.12 -14.34
C GLY A 10 7.13 15.84 -15.01
N PRO A 11 7.87 16.70 -14.29
CA PRO A 11 9.01 17.42 -14.84
C PRO A 11 9.92 16.40 -15.48
N GLN A 12 10.17 16.56 -16.78
CA GLN A 12 11.19 15.79 -17.50
C GLN A 12 12.52 16.25 -16.89
N PRO A 13 13.21 15.46 -16.05
CA PRO A 13 14.45 15.91 -15.44
C PRO A 13 15.54 15.97 -16.51
N ARG A 14 16.02 17.15 -16.77
CA ARG A 14 17.30 17.37 -17.45
C ARG A 14 18.38 16.99 -16.44
N GLY A 15 18.89 15.78 -16.43
CA GLY A 15 19.91 15.34 -15.50
C GLY A 15 19.84 13.89 -15.08
N GLY A 16 18.98 13.08 -15.70
CA GLY A 16 18.71 11.68 -15.30
C GLY A 16 19.89 10.71 -15.39
N GLU A 17 20.97 11.06 -16.10
CA GLU A 17 22.11 10.14 -16.30
C GLU A 17 23.03 10.02 -15.08
N GLN A 18 23.03 10.97 -14.14
CA GLN A 18 23.92 10.96 -12.97
C GLN A 18 23.38 10.18 -11.77
N MET A 19 22.10 9.81 -11.79
CA MET A 19 21.42 9.12 -10.66
C MET A 19 21.15 7.64 -10.94
N GLU A 20 21.23 7.18 -12.19
CA GLU A 20 21.18 5.75 -12.55
C GLU A 20 22.48 5.08 -12.12
N GLY A 21 22.46 4.41 -10.97
CA GLY A 21 23.61 3.68 -10.44
C GLY A 21 23.99 4.04 -9.01
N LEU A 22 23.43 5.11 -8.44
CA LEU A 22 23.61 5.37 -7.02
C LEU A 22 22.89 4.30 -6.19
N ASP A 23 23.58 3.83 -5.14
CA ASP A 23 22.95 2.97 -4.17
C ASP A 23 21.79 3.71 -3.48
N LEU A 24 20.85 2.93 -2.96
CA LEU A 24 19.63 3.48 -2.34
C LEU A 24 19.94 4.35 -1.12
N GLU A 25 20.97 4.01 -0.36
CA GLU A 25 21.33 4.71 0.86
C GLU A 25 21.80 6.13 0.55
N SER A 26 22.69 6.29 -0.44
CA SER A 26 23.12 7.60 -0.94
C SER A 26 21.94 8.45 -1.45
N VAL A 27 20.99 7.82 -2.16
CA VAL A 27 19.79 8.54 -2.63
C VAL A 27 18.92 9.01 -1.46
N ILE A 28 18.74 8.17 -0.43
CA ILE A 28 17.96 8.53 0.77
C ILE A 28 18.63 9.68 1.54
N GLU A 29 19.94 9.62 1.73
CA GLU A 29 20.68 10.69 2.43
C GLU A 29 20.54 12.04 1.71
N ARG A 30 20.69 12.06 0.39
CA ARG A 30 20.48 13.27 -0.40
C ARG A 30 19.02 13.75 -0.33
N ALA A 31 18.06 12.84 -0.36
CA ALA A 31 16.65 13.17 -0.27
C ALA A 31 16.28 13.76 1.12
N ARG A 32 16.95 13.35 2.19
CA ARG A 32 16.83 13.96 3.54
C ARG A 32 17.31 15.43 3.54
N ALA A 33 18.31 15.74 2.71
CA ALA A 33 18.77 17.12 2.50
C ALA A 33 17.89 17.90 1.52
N HIS A 34 16.69 17.39 1.18
CA HIS A 34 15.75 17.99 0.22
C HIS A 34 16.31 18.14 -1.20
N ASP A 35 17.26 17.31 -1.60
CA ASP A 35 17.76 17.27 -2.97
C ASP A 35 16.64 16.83 -3.93
N ALA A 36 16.30 17.72 -4.85
CA ALA A 36 15.20 17.50 -5.78
C ALA A 36 15.44 16.32 -6.75
N GLU A 37 16.71 16.08 -7.14
CA GLU A 37 17.04 14.94 -8.03
C GLU A 37 16.93 13.62 -7.29
N ALA A 38 17.36 13.57 -6.02
CA ALA A 38 17.22 12.38 -5.18
C ALA A 38 15.75 12.06 -4.90
N LEU A 39 14.91 13.06 -4.65
CA LEU A 39 13.47 12.89 -4.50
C LEU A 39 12.82 12.41 -5.79
N ALA A 40 13.22 12.93 -6.95
CA ALA A 40 12.76 12.49 -8.26
C ALA A 40 13.17 11.03 -8.55
N GLU A 41 14.38 10.61 -8.09
CA GLU A 41 14.82 9.23 -8.20
C GLU A 41 13.98 8.28 -7.34
N ILE A 42 13.69 8.64 -6.09
CA ILE A 42 12.78 7.87 -5.24
C ILE A 42 11.40 7.76 -5.90
N TYR A 43 10.87 8.85 -6.45
CA TYR A 43 9.63 8.84 -7.20
C TYR A 43 9.67 7.82 -8.35
N ARG A 44 10.68 7.87 -9.22
CA ARG A 44 10.83 6.96 -10.37
C ARG A 44 10.91 5.50 -9.94
N ARG A 45 11.70 5.19 -8.89
CA ARG A 45 11.88 3.82 -8.38
C ARG A 45 10.62 3.23 -7.78
N TYR A 46 9.85 4.03 -7.05
CA TYR A 46 8.78 3.52 -6.19
C TYR A 46 7.36 3.88 -6.63
N PHE A 47 7.17 4.78 -7.59
CA PHE A 47 5.85 5.24 -8.06
C PHE A 47 4.90 4.07 -8.37
N ARG A 48 5.34 3.08 -9.13
CA ARG A 48 4.51 1.92 -9.50
C ARG A 48 4.08 1.09 -8.30
N ARG A 49 4.94 0.98 -7.30
CA ARG A 49 4.64 0.23 -6.07
C ARG A 49 3.64 0.98 -5.20
N VAL A 50 3.82 2.27 -5.02
CA VAL A 50 2.91 3.15 -4.27
C VAL A 50 1.53 3.19 -4.95
N LEU A 51 1.48 3.51 -6.25
CA LEU A 51 0.24 3.54 -7.02
C LEU A 51 -0.47 2.17 -7.02
N GLY A 52 0.29 1.08 -7.11
CA GLY A 52 -0.25 -0.27 -7.02
C GLY A 52 -0.98 -0.52 -5.72
N LEU A 53 -0.40 -0.15 -4.58
CA LEU A 53 -1.06 -0.28 -3.27
C LEU A 53 -2.31 0.61 -3.18
N CYS A 54 -2.21 1.88 -3.61
CA CYS A 54 -3.35 2.80 -3.63
C CYS A 54 -4.52 2.23 -4.44
N ARG A 55 -4.26 1.68 -5.64
CA ARG A 55 -5.28 1.06 -6.49
C ARG A 55 -5.93 -0.19 -5.88
N TYR A 56 -5.21 -0.93 -5.05
CA TYR A 56 -5.80 -2.04 -4.32
C TYR A 56 -6.63 -1.59 -3.12
N MET A 57 -6.24 -0.52 -2.46
CA MET A 57 -6.91 -0.07 -1.24
C MET A 57 -8.13 0.82 -1.51
N LEU A 58 -8.08 1.66 -2.55
CA LEU A 58 -9.10 2.66 -2.88
C LEU A 58 -10.01 2.19 -4.02
N ASP A 59 -11.25 2.71 -4.05
CA ASP A 59 -12.28 2.22 -4.96
C ASP A 59 -12.28 2.90 -6.33
N SER A 60 -11.61 4.05 -6.49
CA SER A 60 -11.52 4.75 -7.76
C SER A 60 -10.08 5.01 -8.19
N GLN A 61 -9.86 5.09 -9.50
CA GLN A 61 -8.56 5.45 -10.05
C GLN A 61 -8.15 6.86 -9.62
N GLU A 62 -9.07 7.81 -9.62
CA GLU A 62 -8.83 9.19 -9.21
C GLU A 62 -8.34 9.25 -7.76
N SER A 63 -9.06 8.60 -6.82
CA SER A 63 -8.63 8.50 -5.43
C SER A 63 -7.25 7.86 -5.27
N ALA A 64 -6.92 6.85 -6.08
CA ALA A 64 -5.61 6.19 -6.02
C ALA A 64 -4.48 7.11 -6.53
N GLU A 65 -4.73 7.90 -7.57
CA GLU A 65 -3.77 8.87 -8.11
C GLU A 65 -3.58 10.05 -7.13
N ASP A 66 -4.65 10.55 -6.52
CA ASP A 66 -4.60 11.57 -5.49
C ASP A 66 -3.82 11.08 -4.26
N ALA A 67 -4.12 9.88 -3.75
CA ALA A 67 -3.39 9.28 -2.64
C ALA A 67 -1.90 9.13 -2.96
N THR A 68 -1.56 8.70 -4.18
CA THR A 68 -0.18 8.55 -4.63
C THR A 68 0.54 9.89 -4.59
N SER A 69 -0.08 10.94 -5.10
CA SER A 69 0.46 12.30 -5.09
C SER A 69 0.70 12.81 -3.66
N GLU A 70 -0.29 12.62 -2.79
CA GLU A 70 -0.19 12.98 -1.38
C GLU A 70 0.93 12.21 -0.65
N VAL A 71 1.14 10.92 -0.97
CA VAL A 71 2.23 10.12 -0.41
C VAL A 71 3.59 10.73 -0.75
N PHE A 72 3.82 11.11 -2.01
CA PHE A 72 5.10 11.69 -2.41
C PHE A 72 5.29 13.13 -1.91
N LEU A 73 4.22 13.91 -1.74
CA LEU A 73 4.28 15.20 -1.06
C LEU A 73 4.61 15.03 0.44
N LYS A 74 4.00 14.05 1.11
CA LYS A 74 4.32 13.71 2.50
C LYS A 74 5.73 13.15 2.65
N LEU A 75 6.19 12.34 1.70
CA LEU A 75 7.54 11.78 1.70
C LEU A 75 8.59 12.88 1.86
N GLN A 76 8.48 13.96 1.11
CA GLN A 76 9.40 15.07 1.17
C GLN A 76 9.57 15.64 2.59
N ARG A 77 8.51 15.58 3.40
CA ARG A 77 8.51 16.07 4.80
C ARG A 77 8.89 14.99 5.81
N SER A 78 8.56 13.74 5.52
CA SER A 78 8.67 12.63 6.47
C SER A 78 9.93 11.78 6.28
N ILE A 79 10.67 11.95 5.18
CA ILE A 79 11.87 11.14 4.90
C ILE A 79 12.95 11.30 5.98
N ALA A 80 12.99 12.46 6.65
CA ALA A 80 13.88 12.68 7.78
C ALA A 80 13.59 11.75 8.98
N SER A 81 12.36 11.23 9.10
CA SER A 81 11.97 10.29 10.16
C SER A 81 12.27 8.83 9.82
N TYR A 82 12.72 8.52 8.61
CA TYR A 82 13.17 7.19 8.25
C TYR A 82 14.53 6.93 8.88
N ASP A 83 14.62 5.96 9.79
CA ASP A 83 15.81 5.64 10.60
C ASP A 83 16.65 4.47 10.07
N GLY A 84 16.19 3.82 8.98
CA GLY A 84 16.88 2.66 8.41
C GLY A 84 16.61 1.32 9.13
N SER A 85 15.80 1.31 10.20
CA SER A 85 15.51 0.08 10.98
C SER A 85 14.76 -1.00 10.19
N ILE A 86 14.07 -0.60 9.14
CA ILE A 86 13.36 -1.49 8.20
C ILE A 86 13.71 -1.09 6.75
N PRO A 87 13.57 -1.99 5.76
CA PRO A 87 13.77 -1.64 4.36
C PRO A 87 12.94 -0.44 3.92
N PHE A 88 13.54 0.49 3.17
CA PHE A 88 12.89 1.75 2.76
C PHE A 88 11.55 1.54 2.05
N LEU A 89 11.46 0.55 1.15
CA LEU A 89 10.19 0.22 0.49
C LEU A 89 9.09 -0.15 1.50
N ARG A 90 9.41 -0.94 2.53
CA ARG A 90 8.46 -1.33 3.56
C ARG A 90 7.97 -0.11 4.35
N TRP A 91 8.89 0.78 4.73
CA TRP A 91 8.55 2.04 5.38
C TRP A 91 7.65 2.92 4.49
N LEU A 92 8.00 3.08 3.22
CA LEU A 92 7.21 3.86 2.26
C LEU A 92 5.80 3.28 2.04
N LEU A 93 5.68 1.95 1.95
CA LEU A 93 4.38 1.29 1.82
C LEU A 93 3.54 1.41 3.11
N ARG A 94 4.16 1.45 4.29
CA ARG A 94 3.48 1.77 5.54
C ARG A 94 2.91 3.20 5.52
N VAL A 95 3.69 4.18 5.08
CA VAL A 95 3.23 5.57 4.86
C VAL A 95 2.08 5.61 3.86
N THR A 96 2.18 4.85 2.77
CA THR A 96 1.13 4.72 1.75
C THR A 96 -0.16 4.13 2.33
N GLY A 97 -0.07 3.06 3.11
CA GLY A 97 -1.22 2.44 3.77
C GLY A 97 -1.93 3.43 4.70
N ASN A 98 -1.19 4.16 5.52
CA ASN A 98 -1.74 5.21 6.38
C ASN A 98 -2.48 6.28 5.56
N GLN A 99 -1.89 6.75 4.45
CA GLN A 99 -2.53 7.75 3.58
C GLN A 99 -3.85 7.23 3.00
N CYS A 100 -3.89 5.99 2.53
CA CYS A 100 -5.13 5.39 2.01
C CYS A 100 -6.20 5.28 3.10
N ILE A 101 -5.83 4.84 4.31
CA ILE A 101 -6.74 4.73 5.46
C ILE A 101 -7.28 6.11 5.85
N ASP A 102 -6.43 7.14 5.91
CA ASP A 102 -6.84 8.51 6.20
C ASP A 102 -7.83 9.05 5.16
N MET A 103 -7.61 8.75 3.87
CA MET A 103 -8.55 9.12 2.81
C MET A 103 -9.89 8.41 2.97
N MET A 104 -9.90 7.10 3.24
CA MET A 104 -11.11 6.34 3.49
C MET A 104 -11.88 6.87 4.71
N ARG A 105 -11.17 7.22 5.80
CA ARG A 105 -11.77 7.83 6.99
C ARG A 105 -12.41 9.18 6.68
N ARG A 106 -11.75 10.02 5.89
CA ARG A 106 -12.31 11.32 5.45
C ARG A 106 -13.57 11.15 4.60
N GLN A 107 -13.55 10.23 3.64
CA GLN A 107 -14.71 9.92 2.79
C GLN A 107 -15.89 9.40 3.61
N ARG A 108 -15.64 8.64 4.66
CA ARG A 108 -16.66 8.13 5.60
C ARG A 108 -16.97 9.10 6.75
N ARG A 109 -16.63 10.38 6.64
CA ARG A 109 -16.86 11.41 7.67
C ARG A 109 -16.25 11.06 9.04
N GLY A 110 -15.04 10.52 9.04
CA GLY A 110 -14.29 10.17 10.25
C GLY A 110 -14.67 8.83 10.90
N GLN A 111 -15.57 8.04 10.30
CA GLN A 111 -15.88 6.70 10.81
C GLN A 111 -14.70 5.75 10.64
N ARG A 112 -14.60 4.71 11.48
CA ARG A 112 -13.61 3.66 11.33
C ARG A 112 -13.73 2.99 9.95
N VAL A 113 -12.61 2.69 9.32
CA VAL A 113 -12.56 1.95 8.05
C VAL A 113 -13.10 0.53 8.25
N ILE A 114 -12.83 -0.03 9.41
CA ILE A 114 -13.27 -1.34 9.85
C ILE A 114 -13.97 -1.17 11.20
N VAL A 115 -15.15 -1.75 11.35
CA VAL A 115 -15.91 -1.79 12.60
C VAL A 115 -15.80 -3.20 13.17
N GLU A 116 -15.32 -3.30 14.42
CA GLU A 116 -15.30 -4.56 15.16
C GLU A 116 -16.72 -5.00 15.51
N GLY A 117 -16.97 -6.31 15.46
CA GLY A 117 -18.27 -6.88 15.86
C GLY A 117 -19.27 -7.09 14.73
N GLU A 118 -18.99 -6.65 13.50
CA GLU A 118 -19.82 -6.99 12.33
C GLU A 118 -19.71 -8.47 11.90
N ASP A 119 -18.71 -9.16 12.43
CA ASP A 119 -18.45 -10.58 12.17
C ASP A 119 -18.21 -11.28 13.51
N GLU A 120 -18.85 -12.42 13.76
CA GLU A 120 -18.47 -13.31 14.86
C GLU A 120 -17.00 -13.67 14.73
N THR A 121 -16.19 -13.30 15.71
CA THR A 121 -14.75 -13.58 15.71
C THR A 121 -14.55 -15.08 16.02
N PRO A 122 -14.14 -15.92 15.05
CA PRO A 122 -13.58 -17.19 15.45
C PRO A 122 -12.32 -16.89 16.24
N VAL A 123 -12.13 -17.56 17.38
CA VAL A 123 -10.86 -17.56 18.10
C VAL A 123 -9.84 -18.24 17.17
N VAL A 124 -9.16 -17.45 16.36
CA VAL A 124 -8.07 -17.95 15.53
C VAL A 124 -6.81 -17.53 16.23
N GLU A 125 -6.12 -18.48 16.84
CA GLU A 125 -4.74 -18.26 17.26
C GLU A 125 -3.98 -17.70 16.05
N ALA A 126 -3.34 -16.54 16.23
CA ALA A 126 -2.61 -15.88 15.16
C ALA A 126 -1.53 -16.83 14.63
N PRO A 127 -1.70 -17.45 13.45
CA PRO A 127 -0.64 -18.29 12.93
C PRO A 127 0.56 -17.39 12.65
N SER A 128 1.74 -17.83 13.05
CA SER A 128 3.01 -17.26 12.61
C SER A 128 3.07 -17.43 11.09
N ALA A 129 2.58 -16.43 10.35
CA ALA A 129 2.50 -16.51 8.92
C ALA A 129 3.84 -16.12 8.32
N GLU A 130 4.59 -17.10 7.88
CA GLU A 130 5.68 -16.87 6.94
C GLU A 130 5.12 -16.25 5.65
N PRO A 131 5.79 -15.25 5.06
CA PRO A 131 5.42 -14.71 3.77
C PRO A 131 5.55 -15.81 2.72
N SER A 132 4.45 -16.17 2.09
CA SER A 132 4.47 -17.15 1.01
C SER A 132 5.13 -16.53 -0.23
N PRO A 133 6.17 -17.16 -0.83
CA PRO A 133 6.86 -16.66 -2.03
C PRO A 133 6.05 -16.85 -3.32
N LEU A 134 4.73 -16.77 -3.28
CA LEU A 134 3.83 -17.03 -4.42
C LEU A 134 3.92 -16.02 -5.57
N GLY A 135 4.82 -15.01 -5.49
CA GLY A 135 4.90 -13.96 -6.51
C GLY A 135 5.74 -14.28 -7.76
N ALA A 136 6.58 -15.33 -7.74
CA ALA A 136 7.67 -15.45 -8.72
C ALA A 136 7.33 -16.25 -10.01
N VAL A 137 6.24 -17.03 -10.05
CA VAL A 137 5.98 -17.99 -11.16
C VAL A 137 4.57 -17.88 -11.75
N MET A 138 3.78 -16.86 -11.39
CA MET A 138 2.42 -16.74 -11.92
C MET A 138 2.41 -16.14 -13.33
N SER A 139 1.59 -16.73 -14.25
CA SER A 139 1.34 -16.16 -15.58
C SER A 139 0.69 -14.76 -15.49
N LYS A 140 0.74 -14.00 -16.59
CA LYS A 140 0.12 -12.67 -16.64
C LYS A 140 -1.40 -12.74 -16.40
N GLU A 141 -2.03 -13.77 -16.93
CA GLU A 141 -3.45 -14.07 -16.79
C GLU A 141 -3.80 -14.41 -15.34
N ALA A 142 -3.04 -15.27 -14.68
CA ALA A 142 -3.24 -15.62 -13.28
C ALA A 142 -3.08 -14.41 -12.35
N ARG A 143 -2.11 -13.53 -12.64
CA ARG A 143 -1.97 -12.25 -11.91
C ARG A 143 -3.17 -11.32 -12.09
N ALA A 144 -3.73 -11.26 -13.31
CA ALA A 144 -4.93 -10.48 -13.57
C ALA A 144 -6.14 -11.03 -12.80
N GLN A 145 -6.35 -12.35 -12.82
CA GLN A 145 -7.43 -13.01 -12.08
C GLN A 145 -7.34 -12.74 -10.56
N VAL A 146 -6.14 -12.88 -9.98
CA VAL A 146 -5.93 -12.58 -8.55
C VAL A 146 -6.21 -11.10 -8.25
N ARG A 147 -5.76 -10.18 -9.08
CA ARG A 147 -6.03 -8.75 -8.92
C ARG A 147 -7.53 -8.45 -8.94
N ASP A 148 -8.25 -9.02 -9.90
CA ASP A 148 -9.70 -8.84 -10.03
C ASP A 148 -10.46 -9.47 -8.85
N ALA A 149 -10.01 -10.63 -8.37
CA ALA A 149 -10.58 -11.26 -7.18
C ALA A 149 -10.36 -10.40 -5.92
N ILE A 150 -9.17 -9.80 -5.75
CA ILE A 150 -8.87 -8.87 -4.65
C ILE A 150 -9.74 -7.61 -4.75
N ALA A 151 -9.89 -7.02 -5.94
CA ALA A 151 -10.70 -5.83 -6.15
C ALA A 151 -12.19 -6.04 -5.77
N ARG A 152 -12.69 -7.28 -5.91
CA ARG A 152 -14.06 -7.67 -5.53
C ARG A 152 -14.22 -8.02 -4.05
N LEU A 153 -13.15 -8.00 -3.24
CA LEU A 153 -13.28 -8.20 -1.80
C LEU A 153 -13.91 -6.97 -1.14
N PRO A 154 -14.77 -7.17 -0.13
CA PRO A 154 -15.19 -6.08 0.75
C PRO A 154 -13.97 -5.35 1.34
N VAL A 155 -14.08 -4.04 1.54
CA VAL A 155 -13.00 -3.18 2.06
C VAL A 155 -12.42 -3.74 3.37
N LYS A 156 -13.28 -4.24 4.28
CA LYS A 156 -12.87 -4.82 5.57
C LYS A 156 -11.92 -6.03 5.45
N TYR A 157 -11.97 -6.76 4.33
CA TYR A 157 -11.06 -7.88 4.05
C TYR A 157 -9.91 -7.47 3.16
N ARG A 158 -10.17 -6.60 2.17
CA ARG A 158 -9.17 -6.15 1.20
C ARG A 158 -8.05 -5.34 1.85
N VAL A 159 -8.40 -4.39 2.72
CA VAL A 159 -7.41 -3.50 3.35
C VAL A 159 -6.40 -4.28 4.21
N PRO A 160 -6.80 -5.08 5.22
CA PRO A 160 -5.83 -5.83 6.01
C PRO A 160 -5.04 -6.84 5.18
N LEU A 161 -5.64 -7.44 4.14
CA LEU A 161 -4.95 -8.33 3.21
C LEU A 161 -3.81 -7.61 2.49
N MET A 162 -4.05 -6.41 1.98
CA MET A 162 -3.04 -5.62 1.27
C MET A 162 -1.94 -5.12 2.21
N LEU A 163 -2.29 -4.68 3.42
CA LEU A 163 -1.31 -4.30 4.43
C LEU A 163 -0.41 -5.48 4.81
N ARG A 164 -0.96 -6.69 4.91
CA ARG A 164 -0.18 -7.89 5.26
C ARG A 164 0.74 -8.35 4.13
N TYR A 165 0.21 -8.51 2.91
CA TYR A 165 0.91 -9.20 1.83
C TYR A 165 1.60 -8.28 0.83
N TYR A 166 1.16 -7.03 0.71
CA TYR A 166 1.79 -6.05 -0.18
C TYR A 166 2.77 -5.14 0.57
N SER A 167 2.42 -4.74 1.81
CA SER A 167 3.23 -3.86 2.65
C SER A 167 4.05 -4.62 3.70
N GLU A 168 3.86 -5.95 3.82
CA GLU A 168 4.60 -6.85 4.73
C GLU A 168 4.46 -6.48 6.21
N LEU A 169 3.35 -5.85 6.60
CA LEU A 169 3.13 -5.45 7.98
C LEU A 169 2.79 -6.66 8.87
N SER A 170 3.25 -6.61 10.12
CA SER A 170 2.82 -7.55 11.17
C SER A 170 1.36 -7.32 11.57
N TYR A 171 0.75 -8.29 12.22
CA TYR A 171 -0.63 -8.17 12.71
C TYR A 171 -0.79 -7.00 13.69
N GLY A 172 0.20 -6.77 14.58
CA GLY A 172 0.21 -5.64 15.49
C GLY A 172 0.29 -4.28 14.78
N GLU A 173 1.14 -4.15 13.74
CA GLU A 173 1.23 -2.94 12.93
C GLU A 173 -0.07 -2.67 12.17
N ILE A 174 -0.74 -3.71 11.65
CA ILE A 174 -2.04 -3.59 10.99
C ILE A 174 -3.12 -3.18 12.00
N ALA A 175 -3.13 -3.79 13.18
CA ALA A 175 -4.05 -3.46 14.26
C ALA A 175 -3.95 -1.99 14.66
N GLN A 176 -2.72 -1.51 14.83
CA GLN A 176 -2.44 -0.11 15.13
C GLN A 176 -2.91 0.84 14.02
N GLN A 177 -2.67 0.51 12.74
CA GLN A 177 -3.10 1.36 11.61
C GLN A 177 -4.63 1.42 11.47
N LEU A 178 -5.30 0.30 11.70
CA LEU A 178 -6.75 0.19 11.54
C LEU A 178 -7.53 0.59 12.79
N ASP A 179 -6.84 0.77 13.92
CA ASP A 179 -7.44 1.07 15.22
C ASP A 179 -8.39 -0.06 15.66
N VAL A 180 -7.87 -1.30 15.67
CA VAL A 180 -8.59 -2.53 16.03
C VAL A 180 -7.68 -3.46 16.86
N GLU A 181 -8.26 -4.49 17.48
CA GLU A 181 -7.52 -5.50 18.21
C GLU A 181 -6.72 -6.44 17.27
N THR A 182 -5.54 -6.91 17.72
CA THR A 182 -4.67 -7.81 16.92
C THR A 182 -5.36 -9.13 16.58
N ASN A 183 -6.14 -9.69 17.51
CA ASN A 183 -6.91 -10.92 17.28
C ASN A 183 -7.98 -10.73 16.20
N TYR A 184 -8.57 -9.54 16.14
CA TYR A 184 -9.54 -9.20 15.09
C TYR A 184 -8.87 -9.12 13.71
N VAL A 185 -7.64 -8.61 13.62
CA VAL A 185 -6.85 -8.63 12.37
C VAL A 185 -6.63 -10.08 11.89
N ALA A 186 -6.31 -11.01 12.80
CA ALA A 186 -6.14 -12.42 12.46
C ALA A 186 -7.44 -13.01 11.86
N ALA A 187 -8.59 -12.72 12.47
CA ALA A 187 -9.90 -13.16 11.98
C ALA A 187 -10.21 -12.57 10.58
N LEU A 188 -9.97 -11.26 10.40
CA LEU A 188 -10.15 -10.58 9.10
C LEU A 188 -9.29 -11.20 8.00
N LEU A 189 -8.02 -11.47 8.28
CA LEU A 189 -7.09 -12.09 7.33
C LEU A 189 -7.48 -13.53 7.00
N PHE A 190 -7.96 -14.29 7.97
CA PHE A 190 -8.47 -15.64 7.75
C PHE A 190 -9.67 -15.63 6.79
N ARG A 191 -10.67 -14.79 7.07
CA ARG A 191 -11.85 -14.64 6.21
C ARG A 191 -11.52 -14.07 4.84
N ALA A 192 -10.60 -13.10 4.77
CA ALA A 192 -10.13 -12.56 3.51
C ALA A 192 -9.54 -13.65 2.60
N LYS A 193 -8.75 -14.58 3.16
CA LYS A 193 -8.20 -15.72 2.42
C LYS A 193 -9.29 -16.69 1.95
N GLN A 194 -10.28 -16.98 2.79
CA GLN A 194 -11.41 -17.85 2.40
C GLN A 194 -12.21 -17.22 1.26
N GLU A 195 -12.58 -15.95 1.37
CA GLU A 195 -13.29 -15.22 0.32
C GLU A 195 -12.49 -15.13 -0.98
N LEU A 196 -11.19 -14.90 -0.89
CA LEU A 196 -10.32 -14.86 -2.06
C LEU A 196 -10.27 -16.22 -2.77
N ARG A 197 -10.10 -17.31 -2.01
CA ARG A 197 -10.14 -18.67 -2.57
C ARG A 197 -11.47 -18.96 -3.27
N ARG A 198 -12.59 -18.59 -2.64
CA ARG A 198 -13.93 -18.75 -3.23
C ARG A 198 -14.04 -18.00 -4.56
N LYS A 199 -13.63 -16.74 -4.60
CA LYS A 199 -13.70 -15.91 -5.82
C LYS A 199 -12.81 -16.43 -6.94
N LEU A 200 -11.64 -16.98 -6.63
CA LEU A 200 -10.74 -17.59 -7.61
C LEU A 200 -11.31 -18.90 -8.17
N ALA A 201 -11.95 -19.72 -7.33
CA ALA A 201 -12.58 -20.97 -7.78
C ALA A 201 -13.75 -20.72 -8.76
N TYR A 202 -14.56 -19.69 -8.52
CA TYR A 202 -15.68 -19.32 -9.40
C TYR A 202 -15.26 -18.52 -10.64
N GLY A 203 -14.08 -17.94 -10.66
CA GLY A 203 -13.56 -17.20 -11.83
C GLY A 203 -12.88 -18.08 -12.88
N SER A 204 -12.79 -19.40 -12.63
CA SER A 204 -12.17 -20.40 -13.52
C SER A 204 -13.21 -21.20 -14.31
N MET A 205 -14.49 -20.87 -14.24
CA MET A 205 -15.58 -21.37 -15.07
C MET A 205 -15.95 -20.31 -16.10
#